data_ce60002973cc297b7a917af587041508
#
_entry.id   ce60002973cc297b7a917af587041508
#
_cell.length_a   1.000
_cell.length_b   1.000
_cell.length_c   1.000
_cell.angle_alpha   90.00
_cell.angle_beta   90.00
_cell.angle_gamma   90.00
#
_symmetry.space_group_name_H-M   'P 1'
#
loop_
_entity.id
_entity.type
_entity.pdbx_description
1 polymer ?
#
loop_
_entity_poly.entity_id
_entity_poly.type
_entity_poly.pdbx_seq_one_letter_code
_entity_poly.pdbx_strand_id
1 'polypeptide(L)'
;MKSKKKTKILAVGDIHGDERFVKKIAKKAEKEKIDLVILTGDLTLAEISTKNIIGPFVKTKKQVLLIPGNHESVATVDFLAELYPNTKNIHGYSFIKDCVGIFGAGGADVGIHQIKDSEIFELLRKGNEKIKGLDKKIMVTHIHPKGTKSELFGFEGSKAVRDAIEKFQPDIAVFSHIHEAAGFEEKIGKTHVINVSRKEKIFEI
;
A
#
# COMPACT_ATOMS: atom_id res chain seq x y z
N MET A 1 0.80 30.78 -13.75
CA MET A 1 0.87 29.31 -13.71
C MET A 1 -0.17 28.82 -12.69
N LYS A 2 -1.18 28.02 -13.09
CA LYS A 2 -2.09 27.41 -12.12
C LYS A 2 -1.28 26.43 -11.25
N SER A 3 -1.30 26.58 -9.92
CA SER A 3 -0.66 25.60 -9.04
C SER A 3 -1.25 24.22 -9.36
N LYS A 4 -0.42 23.22 -9.64
CA LYS A 4 -0.88 21.84 -9.83
C LYS A 4 -1.60 21.43 -8.54
N LYS A 5 -2.84 21.02 -8.65
CA LYS A 5 -3.60 20.49 -7.50
C LYS A 5 -2.84 19.29 -6.94
N LYS A 6 -2.52 19.30 -5.65
CA LYS A 6 -1.92 18.16 -4.97
C LYS A 6 -2.94 17.04 -4.81
N THR A 7 -2.49 15.81 -4.99
CA THR A 7 -3.32 14.62 -4.74
C THR A 7 -3.28 14.27 -3.26
N LYS A 8 -4.43 14.24 -2.61
CA LYS A 8 -4.57 13.89 -1.19
C LYS A 8 -4.86 12.40 -1.05
N ILE A 9 -3.98 11.69 -0.35
CA ILE A 9 -3.96 10.23 -0.28
C ILE A 9 -4.13 9.78 1.17
N LEU A 10 -4.92 8.72 1.38
CA LEU A 10 -5.00 7.99 2.64
C LEU A 10 -4.46 6.58 2.41
N ALA A 11 -3.42 6.19 3.18
CA ALA A 11 -2.87 4.84 3.17
C ALA A 11 -3.11 4.14 4.51
N VAL A 12 -3.44 2.84 4.47
CA VAL A 12 -3.65 1.99 5.64
C VAL A 12 -3.49 0.52 5.26
N GLY A 13 -2.99 -0.31 6.17
CA GLY A 13 -2.88 -1.77 6.03
C GLY A 13 -3.37 -2.53 7.25
N ASP A 14 -3.22 -3.86 7.20
CA ASP A 14 -3.50 -4.80 8.30
C ASP A 14 -4.93 -4.67 8.83
N ILE A 15 -5.88 -4.68 7.90
CA ILE A 15 -7.31 -4.56 8.20
C ILE A 15 -7.83 -5.82 8.90
N HIS A 16 -7.34 -7.01 8.48
CA HIS A 16 -7.70 -8.32 9.03
C HIS A 16 -9.22 -8.54 9.19
N GLY A 17 -10.00 -8.09 8.20
CA GLY A 17 -11.46 -8.26 8.23
C GLY A 17 -12.22 -7.38 9.23
N ASP A 18 -11.57 -6.42 9.86
CA ASP A 18 -12.20 -5.50 10.83
C ASP A 18 -13.14 -4.49 10.15
N GLU A 19 -14.39 -4.89 9.95
CA GLU A 19 -15.41 -4.05 9.33
C GLU A 19 -15.64 -2.71 10.04
N ARG A 20 -15.45 -2.65 11.38
CA ARG A 20 -15.64 -1.41 12.15
C ARG A 20 -14.52 -0.44 11.84
N PHE A 21 -13.30 -0.94 11.76
CA PHE A 21 -12.12 -0.16 11.37
C PHE A 21 -12.28 0.36 9.94
N VAL A 22 -12.66 -0.49 8.97
CA VAL A 22 -12.92 -0.08 7.59
C VAL A 22 -13.96 1.03 7.51
N LYS A 23 -15.11 0.89 8.19
CA LYS A 23 -16.17 1.91 8.21
C LYS A 23 -15.66 3.26 8.77
N LYS A 24 -14.82 3.22 9.82
CA LYS A 24 -14.19 4.41 10.40
C LYS A 24 -13.27 5.10 9.40
N ILE A 25 -12.41 4.32 8.72
CA ILE A 25 -11.46 4.85 7.73
C ILE A 25 -12.20 5.42 6.50
N ALA A 26 -13.21 4.72 6.00
CA ALA A 26 -14.01 5.19 4.86
C ALA A 26 -14.73 6.53 5.17
N LYS A 27 -15.32 6.67 6.36
CA LYS A 27 -15.89 7.96 6.81
C LYS A 27 -14.84 9.06 6.91
N LYS A 28 -13.63 8.74 7.39
CA LYS A 28 -12.52 9.68 7.45
C LYS A 28 -12.09 10.11 6.06
N ALA A 29 -11.96 9.16 5.12
CA ALA A 29 -11.62 9.44 3.72
C ALA A 29 -12.63 10.40 3.06
N GLU A 30 -13.92 10.25 3.37
CA GLU A 30 -14.96 11.14 2.88
C GLU A 30 -14.85 12.54 3.51
N LYS A 31 -14.79 12.63 4.84
CA LYS A 31 -14.68 13.89 5.60
C LYS A 31 -13.46 14.71 5.19
N GLU A 32 -12.32 14.05 5.06
CA GLU A 32 -11.03 14.66 4.68
C GLU A 32 -10.91 14.94 3.17
N LYS A 33 -11.95 14.63 2.37
CA LYS A 33 -11.95 14.82 0.91
C LYS A 33 -10.77 14.14 0.22
N ILE A 34 -10.45 12.91 0.64
CA ILE A 34 -9.38 12.11 0.06
C ILE A 34 -9.63 11.87 -1.44
N ASP A 35 -8.61 12.00 -2.27
CA ASP A 35 -8.67 11.73 -3.70
C ASP A 35 -8.42 10.25 -4.02
N LEU A 36 -7.61 9.56 -3.19
CA LEU A 36 -7.16 8.19 -3.40
C LEU A 36 -6.94 7.46 -2.06
N VAL A 37 -7.41 6.21 -1.98
CA VAL A 37 -7.15 5.30 -0.84
C VAL A 37 -6.17 4.22 -1.29
N ILE A 38 -5.16 3.93 -0.48
CA ILE A 38 -4.19 2.85 -0.68
C ILE A 38 -4.33 1.86 0.48
N LEU A 39 -4.59 0.59 0.15
CA LEU A 39 -4.65 -0.51 1.11
C LEU A 39 -3.42 -1.40 0.92
N THR A 40 -2.57 -1.47 1.95
CA THR A 40 -1.22 -2.05 1.87
C THR A 40 -1.17 -3.54 2.27
N GLY A 41 -2.25 -4.28 2.03
CA GLY A 41 -2.33 -5.73 2.31
C GLY A 41 -2.89 -6.08 3.69
N ASP A 42 -2.99 -7.38 3.95
CA ASP A 42 -3.66 -7.97 5.09
C ASP A 42 -5.08 -7.42 5.27
N LEU A 43 -5.81 -7.47 4.14
CA LEU A 43 -7.20 -7.02 4.06
C LEU A 43 -8.13 -7.99 4.80
N THR A 44 -7.84 -9.28 4.67
CA THR A 44 -8.57 -10.37 5.31
C THR A 44 -7.77 -10.97 6.48
N LEU A 45 -8.40 -11.79 7.25
CA LEU A 45 -7.73 -12.72 8.16
C LEU A 45 -7.81 -14.12 7.55
N ALA A 46 -6.69 -14.57 6.93
CA ALA A 46 -6.60 -15.90 6.32
C ALA A 46 -7.76 -16.22 5.34
N GLU A 47 -8.21 -15.24 4.58
CA GLU A 47 -9.31 -15.36 3.59
C GLU A 47 -10.66 -15.81 4.16
N ILE A 48 -10.86 -15.78 5.48
CA ILE A 48 -12.12 -16.20 6.12
C ILE A 48 -13.31 -15.39 5.58
N SER A 49 -13.13 -14.09 5.30
CA SER A 49 -14.19 -13.25 4.77
C SER A 49 -13.63 -12.02 4.05
N THR A 50 -14.21 -11.68 2.91
CA THR A 50 -13.98 -10.44 2.17
C THR A 50 -15.09 -9.41 2.38
N LYS A 51 -16.07 -9.74 3.23
CA LYS A 51 -17.26 -8.92 3.43
C LYS A 51 -16.93 -7.54 4.00
N ASN A 52 -17.52 -6.50 3.41
CA ASN A 52 -17.43 -5.10 3.88
C ASN A 52 -16.00 -4.52 3.99
N ILE A 53 -15.01 -5.10 3.30
CA ILE A 53 -13.64 -4.59 3.28
C ILE A 53 -13.52 -3.43 2.29
N ILE A 54 -14.02 -3.57 1.07
CA ILE A 54 -13.90 -2.57 0.01
C ILE A 54 -15.19 -1.73 -0.13
N GLY A 55 -16.36 -2.35 0.04
CA GLY A 55 -17.65 -1.71 -0.16
C GLY A 55 -17.84 -0.35 0.53
N PRO A 56 -17.40 -0.14 1.78
CA PRO A 56 -17.48 1.17 2.44
C PRO A 56 -16.73 2.29 1.72
N PHE A 57 -15.58 2.02 1.11
CA PHE A 57 -14.83 3.01 0.33
C PHE A 57 -15.52 3.31 -1.01
N VAL A 58 -16.06 2.27 -1.67
CA VAL A 58 -16.78 2.43 -2.94
C VAL A 58 -18.03 3.31 -2.76
N LYS A 59 -18.75 3.17 -1.65
CA LYS A 59 -19.89 4.03 -1.31
C LYS A 59 -19.51 5.51 -1.24
N THR A 60 -18.28 5.83 -0.88
CA THR A 60 -17.76 7.20 -0.86
C THR A 60 -17.22 7.65 -2.23
N LYS A 61 -17.36 6.83 -3.29
CA LYS A 61 -16.88 7.07 -4.66
C LYS A 61 -15.37 7.34 -4.74
N LYS A 62 -14.58 6.76 -3.82
CA LYS A 62 -13.12 6.91 -3.81
C LYS A 62 -12.47 5.90 -4.75
N GLN A 63 -11.39 6.31 -5.41
CA GLN A 63 -10.46 5.38 -6.05
C GLN A 63 -9.74 4.60 -4.95
N VAL A 64 -9.67 3.28 -5.08
CA VAL A 64 -8.98 2.39 -4.15
C VAL A 64 -7.91 1.61 -4.88
N LEU A 65 -6.69 1.61 -4.35
CA LEU A 65 -5.60 0.75 -4.81
C LEU A 65 -5.32 -0.30 -3.74
N LEU A 66 -5.12 -1.54 -4.16
CA LEU A 66 -4.87 -2.68 -3.29
C LEU A 66 -3.58 -3.37 -3.67
N ILE A 67 -2.96 -4.02 -2.68
CA ILE A 67 -2.01 -5.11 -2.85
C ILE A 67 -2.38 -6.24 -1.88
N PRO A 68 -1.99 -7.50 -2.11
CA PRO A 68 -2.13 -8.56 -1.11
C PRO A 68 -1.16 -8.35 0.05
N GLY A 69 -1.53 -8.83 1.24
CA GLY A 69 -0.61 -9.09 2.33
C GLY A 69 -0.15 -10.55 2.32
N ASN A 70 0.18 -11.10 3.48
CA ASN A 70 0.47 -12.53 3.65
C ASN A 70 -0.75 -13.33 4.15
N HIS A 71 -1.87 -12.68 4.42
CA HIS A 71 -3.14 -13.29 4.83
C HIS A 71 -4.11 -13.54 3.66
N GLU A 72 -3.87 -12.99 2.48
CA GLU A 72 -4.68 -13.26 1.28
C GLU A 72 -3.83 -13.50 0.03
N SER A 73 -4.35 -14.30 -0.87
CA SER A 73 -3.77 -14.58 -2.18
C SER A 73 -3.91 -13.40 -3.15
N VAL A 74 -3.08 -13.37 -4.19
CA VAL A 74 -3.24 -12.43 -5.31
C VAL A 74 -4.61 -12.60 -5.96
N ALA A 75 -5.11 -13.85 -6.08
CA ALA A 75 -6.41 -14.14 -6.66
C ALA A 75 -7.57 -13.49 -5.87
N THR A 76 -7.51 -13.48 -4.55
CA THR A 76 -8.50 -12.79 -3.70
C THR A 76 -8.48 -11.28 -3.93
N VAL A 77 -7.30 -10.69 -4.07
CA VAL A 77 -7.17 -9.23 -4.33
C VAL A 77 -7.63 -8.89 -5.74
N ASP A 78 -7.35 -9.72 -6.75
CA ASP A 78 -7.87 -9.57 -8.11
C ASP A 78 -9.40 -9.64 -8.12
N PHE A 79 -9.97 -10.64 -7.45
CA PHE A 79 -11.43 -10.77 -7.29
C PHE A 79 -12.05 -9.50 -6.68
N LEU A 80 -11.45 -8.95 -5.62
CA LEU A 80 -11.93 -7.71 -5.00
C LEU A 80 -11.80 -6.51 -5.95
N ALA A 81 -10.74 -6.44 -6.74
CA ALA A 81 -10.53 -5.36 -7.72
C ALA A 81 -11.52 -5.43 -8.87
N GLU A 82 -11.93 -6.63 -9.30
CA GLU A 82 -12.94 -6.84 -10.33
C GLU A 82 -14.37 -6.61 -9.82
N LEU A 83 -14.65 -7.03 -8.59
CA LEU A 83 -15.98 -6.93 -7.99
C LEU A 83 -16.41 -5.48 -7.71
N TYR A 84 -15.46 -4.61 -7.37
CA TYR A 84 -15.76 -3.25 -6.94
C TYR A 84 -15.28 -2.20 -7.94
N PRO A 85 -16.19 -1.34 -8.47
CA PRO A 85 -15.79 -0.25 -9.37
C PRO A 85 -14.83 0.72 -8.67
N ASN A 86 -13.94 1.33 -9.44
CA ASN A 86 -12.89 2.23 -8.95
C ASN A 86 -11.88 1.57 -7.99
N THR A 87 -11.75 0.24 -8.05
CA THR A 87 -10.76 -0.53 -7.29
C THR A 87 -9.77 -1.16 -8.24
N LYS A 88 -8.48 -1.15 -7.90
CA LYS A 88 -7.42 -1.76 -8.72
C LYS A 88 -6.39 -2.46 -7.86
N ASN A 89 -6.03 -3.69 -8.25
CA ASN A 89 -4.84 -4.36 -7.76
C ASN A 89 -3.60 -3.75 -8.44
N ILE A 90 -2.62 -3.32 -7.65
CA ILE A 90 -1.35 -2.78 -8.14
C ILE A 90 -0.15 -3.70 -7.82
N HIS A 91 -0.38 -4.96 -7.45
CA HIS A 91 0.66 -5.96 -7.24
C HIS A 91 1.38 -6.29 -8.56
N GLY A 92 2.58 -5.77 -8.75
CA GLY A 92 3.34 -5.83 -10.01
C GLY A 92 2.87 -4.88 -11.11
N TYR A 93 1.94 -3.98 -10.78
CA TYR A 93 1.41 -2.98 -11.71
C TYR A 93 1.62 -1.56 -11.19
N SER A 94 1.20 -0.61 -12.00
CA SER A 94 1.21 0.82 -11.63
C SER A 94 -0.12 1.49 -11.95
N PHE A 95 -0.34 2.61 -11.28
CA PHE A 95 -1.49 3.49 -11.46
C PHE A 95 -0.99 4.94 -11.53
N ILE A 96 -1.63 5.76 -12.36
CA ILE A 96 -1.27 7.17 -12.51
C ILE A 96 -2.48 8.03 -12.15
N LYS A 97 -2.29 8.99 -11.27
CA LYS A 97 -3.29 9.99 -10.90
C LYS A 97 -2.64 11.36 -10.77
N ASP A 98 -3.18 12.35 -11.45
CA ASP A 98 -2.74 13.75 -11.38
C ASP A 98 -1.20 13.93 -11.50
N CYS A 99 -0.56 13.18 -12.45
CA CYS A 99 0.88 13.11 -12.66
C CYS A 99 1.69 12.45 -11.52
N VAL A 100 1.05 11.79 -10.57
CA VAL A 100 1.69 10.95 -9.55
C VAL A 100 1.63 9.49 -10.01
N GLY A 101 2.79 8.83 -10.10
CA GLY A 101 2.89 7.40 -10.36
C GLY A 101 2.88 6.60 -9.06
N ILE A 102 2.05 5.56 -9.01
CA ILE A 102 1.93 4.68 -7.85
C ILE A 102 2.18 3.26 -8.33
N PHE A 103 3.07 2.54 -7.68
CA PHE A 103 3.39 1.15 -8.04
C PHE A 103 3.58 0.32 -6.77
N GLY A 104 3.37 -0.99 -6.86
CA GLY A 104 3.45 -1.79 -5.65
C GLY A 104 3.69 -3.27 -5.86
N ALA A 105 4.07 -3.92 -4.77
CA ALA A 105 4.13 -5.36 -4.62
C ALA A 105 3.71 -5.74 -3.19
N GLY A 106 2.80 -6.69 -3.09
CA GLY A 106 2.34 -7.22 -1.81
C GLY A 106 3.03 -8.52 -1.41
N GLY A 107 2.59 -9.08 -0.28
CA GLY A 107 3.11 -10.31 0.29
C GLY A 107 4.27 -10.09 1.26
N ALA A 108 4.63 -11.17 1.94
CA ALA A 108 5.79 -11.26 2.81
C ALA A 108 6.39 -12.68 2.69
N ASP A 109 7.58 -12.89 3.24
CA ASP A 109 8.27 -14.18 3.27
C ASP A 109 7.77 -15.12 4.39
N VAL A 110 6.75 -14.70 5.11
CA VAL A 110 6.09 -15.42 6.20
C VAL A 110 4.58 -15.49 5.98
N GLY A 111 3.90 -16.35 6.74
CA GLY A 111 2.44 -16.45 6.71
C GLY A 111 1.91 -17.48 5.72
N ILE A 112 0.64 -17.38 5.36
CA ILE A 112 -0.08 -18.38 4.54
C ILE A 112 0.27 -18.22 3.05
N HIS A 113 0.35 -16.98 2.58
CA HIS A 113 0.67 -16.64 1.20
C HIS A 113 2.05 -15.98 1.12
N GLN A 114 3.08 -16.82 1.10
CA GLN A 114 4.46 -16.37 1.06
C GLN A 114 4.90 -16.00 -0.35
N ILE A 115 5.78 -15.01 -0.44
CA ILE A 115 6.44 -14.58 -1.67
C ILE A 115 7.95 -14.44 -1.43
N LYS A 116 8.75 -14.81 -2.41
CA LYS A 116 10.20 -14.65 -2.32
C LYS A 116 10.61 -13.19 -2.46
N ASP A 117 11.62 -12.80 -1.71
CA ASP A 117 12.15 -11.43 -1.74
C ASP A 117 12.58 -11.00 -3.18
N SER A 118 13.18 -11.91 -3.95
CA SER A 118 13.54 -11.65 -5.35
C SER A 118 12.32 -11.38 -6.25
N GLU A 119 11.19 -12.01 -5.98
CA GLU A 119 9.95 -11.80 -6.73
C GLU A 119 9.34 -10.43 -6.40
N ILE A 120 9.39 -10.01 -5.13
CA ILE A 120 8.95 -8.66 -4.71
C ILE A 120 9.72 -7.60 -5.51
N PHE A 121 11.05 -7.75 -5.64
CA PHE A 121 11.86 -6.80 -6.40
C PHE A 121 11.43 -6.72 -7.86
N GLU A 122 11.21 -7.87 -8.52
CA GLU A 122 10.81 -7.91 -9.93
C GLU A 122 9.42 -7.30 -10.17
N LEU A 123 8.47 -7.52 -9.26
CA LEU A 123 7.15 -6.90 -9.31
C LEU A 123 7.23 -5.37 -9.18
N LEU A 124 8.02 -4.89 -8.22
CA LEU A 124 8.28 -3.45 -8.04
C LEU A 124 8.97 -2.85 -9.26
N ARG A 125 9.95 -3.56 -9.85
CA ARG A 125 10.63 -3.13 -11.06
C ARG A 125 9.65 -2.99 -12.23
N LYS A 126 8.81 -3.99 -12.47
CA LYS A 126 7.78 -3.96 -13.54
C LYS A 126 6.83 -2.76 -13.39
N GLY A 127 6.35 -2.52 -12.18
CA GLY A 127 5.47 -1.38 -11.89
C GLY A 127 6.19 -0.03 -12.11
N ASN A 128 7.41 0.13 -11.60
CA ASN A 128 8.18 1.36 -11.74
C ASN A 128 8.53 1.68 -13.20
N GLU A 129 8.84 0.69 -14.04
CA GLU A 129 9.17 0.92 -15.46
C GLU A 129 8.03 1.61 -16.22
N LYS A 130 6.77 1.33 -15.90
CA LYS A 130 5.59 1.94 -16.54
C LYS A 130 5.39 3.41 -16.20
N ILE A 131 6.02 3.89 -15.12
CA ILE A 131 5.91 5.26 -14.63
C ILE A 131 7.27 5.97 -14.55
N LYS A 132 8.28 5.47 -15.24
CA LYS A 132 9.67 5.94 -15.17
C LYS A 132 9.83 7.43 -15.49
N GLY A 133 9.00 7.98 -16.37
CA GLY A 133 9.03 9.39 -16.77
C GLY A 133 8.31 10.36 -15.83
N LEU A 134 7.74 9.88 -14.71
CA LEU A 134 7.03 10.74 -13.77
C LEU A 134 7.97 11.25 -12.67
N ASP A 135 7.83 12.53 -12.34
CA ASP A 135 8.63 13.20 -11.30
C ASP A 135 8.23 12.79 -9.88
N LYS A 136 6.94 12.47 -9.69
CA LYS A 136 6.38 12.10 -8.39
C LYS A 136 6.00 10.64 -8.37
N LYS A 137 6.53 9.89 -7.40
CA LYS A 137 6.32 8.45 -7.29
C LYS A 137 6.02 8.01 -5.86
N ILE A 138 5.08 7.08 -5.73
CA ILE A 138 4.77 6.38 -4.48
C ILE A 138 4.99 4.90 -4.69
N MET A 139 5.78 4.28 -3.82
CA MET A 139 5.95 2.84 -3.73
C MET A 139 5.06 2.28 -2.62
N VAL A 140 4.39 1.16 -2.89
CA VAL A 140 3.49 0.49 -1.96
C VAL A 140 3.94 -0.95 -1.78
N THR A 141 4.24 -1.35 -0.54
CA THR A 141 4.56 -2.74 -0.21
C THR A 141 3.75 -3.21 1.00
N HIS A 142 3.66 -4.51 1.22
CA HIS A 142 3.13 -5.04 2.47
C HIS A 142 4.26 -5.15 3.49
N ILE A 143 5.28 -5.96 3.20
CA ILE A 143 6.45 -6.11 4.07
C ILE A 143 7.27 -4.82 4.13
N HIS A 144 7.85 -4.55 5.30
CA HIS A 144 8.71 -3.38 5.55
C HIS A 144 10.11 -3.52 4.94
N PRO A 145 10.79 -2.40 4.62
CA PRO A 145 12.17 -2.43 4.13
C PRO A 145 13.14 -2.86 5.24
N LYS A 146 14.18 -3.61 4.86
CA LYS A 146 15.29 -3.95 5.76
C LYS A 146 15.97 -2.69 6.30
N GLY A 147 16.40 -2.74 7.58
CA GLY A 147 17.11 -1.66 8.26
C GLY A 147 16.23 -0.48 8.66
N THR A 148 14.93 -0.69 8.80
CA THR A 148 13.99 0.32 9.34
C THR A 148 13.68 0.07 10.82
N LYS A 149 13.12 1.08 11.48
CA LYS A 149 12.69 0.98 12.88
C LYS A 149 11.65 -0.12 13.13
N SER A 150 10.97 -0.60 12.09
CA SER A 150 10.05 -1.72 12.22
C SER A 150 10.75 -3.01 12.68
N GLU A 151 12.06 -3.17 12.43
CA GLU A 151 12.85 -4.33 12.90
C GLU A 151 13.09 -4.34 14.41
N LEU A 152 12.84 -3.24 15.13
CA LEU A 152 12.94 -3.18 16.59
C LEU A 152 12.01 -4.17 17.30
N PHE A 153 11.01 -4.68 16.60
CA PHE A 153 10.04 -5.66 17.11
C PHE A 153 10.42 -7.12 16.77
N GLY A 154 11.65 -7.36 16.28
CA GLY A 154 12.20 -8.70 16.11
C GLY A 154 11.91 -9.37 14.76
N PHE A 155 11.33 -8.65 13.80
CA PHE A 155 11.08 -9.14 12.44
C PHE A 155 12.04 -8.48 11.46
N GLU A 156 12.76 -9.28 10.69
CA GLU A 156 13.67 -8.78 9.65
C GLU A 156 12.89 -8.24 8.47
N GLY A 157 13.28 -7.08 7.95
CA GLY A 157 12.65 -6.47 6.79
C GLY A 157 13.18 -7.02 5.46
N SER A 158 12.43 -6.78 4.39
CA SER A 158 12.79 -7.20 3.03
C SER A 158 13.99 -6.40 2.49
N LYS A 159 15.04 -7.14 2.13
CA LYS A 159 16.18 -6.56 1.40
C LYS A 159 15.75 -6.08 0.01
N ALA A 160 14.86 -6.79 -0.68
CA ALA A 160 14.35 -6.43 -1.99
C ALA A 160 13.59 -5.10 -1.96
N VAL A 161 12.78 -4.87 -0.93
CA VAL A 161 12.09 -3.58 -0.73
C VAL A 161 13.08 -2.46 -0.47
N ARG A 162 14.11 -2.71 0.35
CA ARG A 162 15.20 -1.76 0.60
C ARG A 162 15.93 -1.39 -0.68
N ASP A 163 16.37 -2.39 -1.44
CA ASP A 163 17.10 -2.22 -2.71
C ASP A 163 16.22 -1.46 -3.75
N ALA A 164 14.91 -1.75 -3.79
CA ALA A 164 13.98 -1.05 -4.66
C ALA A 164 13.83 0.45 -4.31
N ILE A 165 13.75 0.77 -3.01
CA ILE A 165 13.73 2.17 -2.56
C ILE A 165 15.00 2.89 -3.00
N GLU A 166 16.17 2.29 -2.75
CA GLU A 166 17.47 2.89 -3.08
C GLU A 166 17.67 3.06 -4.59
N LYS A 167 17.19 2.10 -5.40
CA LYS A 167 17.33 2.12 -6.85
C LYS A 167 16.31 3.01 -7.55
N PHE A 168 15.04 2.95 -7.16
CA PHE A 168 13.94 3.65 -7.84
C PHE A 168 13.65 5.02 -7.26
N GLN A 169 14.08 5.26 -6.03
CA GLN A 169 14.00 6.52 -5.30
C GLN A 169 12.60 7.17 -5.37
N PRO A 170 11.53 6.48 -4.96
CA PRO A 170 10.23 7.12 -4.87
C PRO A 170 10.25 8.28 -3.86
N ASP A 171 9.33 9.24 -3.97
CA ASP A 171 9.20 10.32 -2.98
C ASP A 171 8.70 9.76 -1.64
N ILE A 172 7.74 8.82 -1.72
CA ILE A 172 7.12 8.18 -0.56
C ILE A 172 7.09 6.67 -0.78
N ALA A 173 7.38 5.91 0.28
CA ALA A 173 7.12 4.48 0.35
C ALA A 173 6.21 4.20 1.55
N VAL A 174 5.08 3.54 1.31
CA VAL A 174 4.16 3.11 2.37
C VAL A 174 4.17 1.60 2.47
N PHE A 175 4.19 1.10 3.70
CA PHE A 175 4.20 -0.33 4.00
C PHE A 175 3.44 -0.63 5.30
N SER A 176 3.24 -1.90 5.61
CA SER A 176 2.54 -2.37 6.81
C SER A 176 3.20 -3.59 7.43
N HIS A 177 2.46 -4.65 7.77
CA HIS A 177 2.91 -5.93 8.29
C HIS A 177 3.31 -5.92 9.78
N ILE A 178 4.09 -4.98 10.27
CA ILE A 178 4.50 -4.91 11.69
C ILE A 178 3.60 -3.95 12.45
N HIS A 179 2.62 -4.49 13.18
CA HIS A 179 1.59 -3.70 13.86
C HIS A 179 2.15 -2.82 14.97
N GLU A 180 3.16 -3.31 15.68
CA GLU A 180 3.82 -2.61 16.77
C GLU A 180 4.55 -1.34 16.30
N ALA A 181 4.95 -1.31 15.03
CA ALA A 181 5.60 -0.17 14.40
C ALA A 181 4.60 0.82 13.76
N ALA A 182 3.30 0.70 14.06
CA ALA A 182 2.24 1.51 13.46
C ALA A 182 2.49 3.02 13.57
N GLY A 183 2.62 3.68 12.43
CA GLY A 183 2.86 5.12 12.34
C GLY A 183 4.32 5.54 12.50
N PHE A 184 5.28 4.61 12.49
CA PHE A 184 6.69 4.97 12.39
C PHE A 184 6.99 5.56 11.01
N GLU A 185 7.77 6.61 11.05
CA GLU A 185 8.19 7.36 9.86
C GLU A 185 9.69 7.62 9.93
N GLU A 186 10.38 7.44 8.82
CA GLU A 186 11.80 7.72 8.71
C GLU A 186 12.19 7.99 7.24
N LYS A 187 13.47 8.13 6.95
CA LYS A 187 13.97 8.35 5.59
C LYS A 187 14.97 7.27 5.20
N ILE A 188 14.86 6.80 3.96
CA ILE A 188 15.87 6.02 3.26
C ILE A 188 16.34 6.86 2.08
N GLY A 189 17.53 7.45 2.19
CA GLY A 189 17.96 8.46 1.23
C GLY A 189 17.00 9.64 1.19
N LYS A 190 16.44 9.95 0.01
CA LYS A 190 15.41 10.99 -0.14
C LYS A 190 13.98 10.50 0.08
N THR A 191 13.76 9.19 0.08
CA THR A 191 12.43 8.59 0.21
C THR A 191 11.91 8.69 1.65
N HIS A 192 10.72 9.25 1.84
CA HIS A 192 10.01 9.20 3.10
C HIS A 192 9.29 7.85 3.23
N VAL A 193 9.66 7.03 4.19
CA VAL A 193 9.10 5.70 4.43
C VAL A 193 8.17 5.71 5.63
N ILE A 194 6.98 5.08 5.50
CA ILE A 194 5.90 5.22 6.47
C ILE A 194 5.25 3.86 6.71
N ASN A 195 5.25 3.41 7.97
CA ASN A 195 4.46 2.25 8.39
C ASN A 195 3.00 2.67 8.64
N VAL A 196 2.07 2.04 7.92
CA VAL A 196 0.62 2.31 8.00
C VAL A 196 -0.19 1.13 8.53
N SER A 197 0.46 0.20 9.25
CA SER A 197 -0.19 -0.94 9.92
C SER A 197 -1.24 -0.44 10.90
N ARG A 198 -2.50 -0.85 10.75
CA ARG A 198 -3.60 -0.51 11.70
C ARG A 198 -3.73 0.99 12.04
N LYS A 199 -2.97 1.86 11.37
CA LYS A 199 -2.96 3.31 11.61
C LYS A 199 -2.87 4.06 10.29
N GLU A 200 -3.96 4.69 9.91
CA GLU A 200 -4.01 5.42 8.64
C GLU A 200 -3.08 6.64 8.63
N LYS A 201 -2.43 6.86 7.50
CA LYS A 201 -1.68 8.10 7.21
C LYS A 201 -2.33 8.84 6.07
N ILE A 202 -2.54 10.15 6.26
CA ILE A 202 -2.96 11.07 5.20
C ILE A 202 -1.78 11.95 4.84
N PHE A 203 -1.52 12.07 3.53
CA PHE A 203 -0.47 12.93 2.98
C PHE A 203 -0.88 13.50 1.62
N GLU A 204 -0.19 14.53 1.19
CA GLU A 204 -0.37 15.18 -0.11
C GLU A 204 0.94 15.16 -0.91
N ILE A 205 0.85 14.98 -2.21
CA ILE A 205 2.00 14.90 -3.10
C ILE A 205 1.77 15.72 -4.38
#